data_3c82f588f7a97fa69b17b5cc1fd950db
#
_entry.id   3c82f588f7a97fa69b17b5cc1fd950db
#
_cell.length_a   1.000
_cell.length_b   1.000
_cell.length_c   1.000
_cell.angle_alpha   90.00
_cell.angle_beta   90.00
_cell.angle_gamma   90.00
#
_symmetry.space_group_name_H-M   'P 1'
#
loop_
_entity.id
_entity.type
_entity.pdbx_description
1 polymer ?
#
loop_
_entity_poly.entity_id
_entity_poly.type
_entity_poly.pdbx_seq_one_letter_code
_entity_poly.pdbx_strand_id
1 'polypeptide(L)'
;MSSVSRELDQMIRRSPKKAPKEVKTFLEVFKLLVNDSTMFDDVSDRIQTQQINVEWALQKHLEDMLKLFDSLTDAYLAERSDDIVHVIRRLQEELTGERRKIQEKVRNAQSEVILVTNDLSIADVIWLTEYEELDLVGIVTEKGGPTSHTALLSQTLFIPAVVGVAGALSVIKNNDR
;
A
#
# COMPACT_ATOMS: atom_id res chain seq x y z
N MET A 1 -15.88 2.68 -0.64
CA MET A 1 -15.53 1.53 -1.48
C MET A 1 -15.60 1.81 -2.95
N SER A 2 -16.66 2.41 -3.49
CA SER A 2 -16.69 2.82 -4.91
C SER A 2 -15.58 3.81 -5.31
N SER A 3 -14.96 4.54 -4.36
CA SER A 3 -13.82 5.43 -4.63
C SER A 3 -12.52 4.65 -4.86
N VAL A 4 -12.20 3.71 -3.98
CA VAL A 4 -10.99 2.87 -4.08
C VAL A 4 -11.04 1.99 -5.33
N SER A 5 -12.18 1.35 -5.61
CA SER A 5 -12.35 0.54 -6.81
C SER A 5 -12.20 1.36 -8.11
N ARG A 6 -12.72 2.59 -8.14
CA ARG A 6 -12.55 3.50 -9.30
C ARG A 6 -11.10 3.97 -9.46
N GLU A 7 -10.43 4.27 -8.37
CA GLU A 7 -9.01 4.63 -8.37
C GLU A 7 -8.15 3.48 -8.91
N LEU A 8 -8.39 2.25 -8.44
CA LEU A 8 -7.72 1.06 -8.95
C LEU A 8 -7.96 0.83 -10.45
N ASP A 9 -9.18 1.02 -10.92
CA ASP A 9 -9.49 0.95 -12.36
C ASP A 9 -8.70 1.99 -13.17
N GLN A 10 -8.54 3.20 -12.63
CA GLN A 10 -7.73 4.24 -13.27
C GLN A 10 -6.24 3.86 -13.27
N MET A 11 -5.70 3.36 -12.15
CA MET A 11 -4.32 2.89 -12.06
C MET A 11 -4.03 1.73 -13.02
N ILE A 12 -4.96 0.76 -13.13
CA ILE A 12 -4.82 -0.35 -14.10
C ILE A 12 -4.79 0.19 -15.53
N ARG A 13 -5.66 1.13 -15.88
CA ARG A 13 -5.73 1.73 -17.24
C ARG A 13 -4.54 2.59 -17.57
N ARG A 14 -4.00 3.33 -16.58
CA ARG A 14 -2.86 4.24 -16.72
C ARG A 14 -1.52 3.57 -16.52
N SER A 15 -1.52 2.34 -15.97
CA SER A 15 -0.29 1.58 -15.77
C SER A 15 0.56 1.59 -17.03
N PRO A 16 1.85 1.99 -16.94
CA PRO A 16 2.72 2.05 -18.11
C PRO A 16 2.66 0.74 -18.90
N LYS A 17 2.63 0.81 -20.24
CA LYS A 17 2.64 -0.40 -21.09
C LYS A 17 3.82 -1.33 -20.80
N LYS A 18 4.88 -0.79 -20.21
CA LYS A 18 6.09 -1.49 -19.76
C LYS A 18 6.08 -1.87 -18.27
N ALA A 19 4.96 -1.63 -17.53
CA ALA A 19 4.90 -2.04 -16.12
C ALA A 19 5.14 -3.56 -15.99
N PRO A 20 5.91 -3.99 -15.01
CA PRO A 20 6.12 -5.41 -14.72
C PRO A 20 4.77 -6.15 -14.60
N LYS A 21 4.75 -7.43 -15.00
CA LYS A 21 3.52 -8.25 -14.90
C LYS A 21 3.01 -8.33 -13.47
N GLU A 22 3.92 -8.32 -12.53
CA GLU A 22 3.68 -8.35 -11.09
C GLU A 22 2.79 -7.18 -10.64
N VAL A 23 3.02 -5.98 -11.19
CA VAL A 23 2.23 -4.78 -10.91
C VAL A 23 0.77 -4.97 -11.34
N LYS A 24 0.54 -5.49 -12.55
CA LYS A 24 -0.83 -5.73 -13.04
C LYS A 24 -1.53 -6.79 -12.21
N THR A 25 -0.84 -7.90 -11.95
CA THR A 25 -1.39 -8.99 -11.14
C THR A 25 -1.77 -8.49 -9.74
N PHE A 26 -0.90 -7.69 -9.11
CA PHE A 26 -1.20 -7.09 -7.82
C PHE A 26 -2.46 -6.20 -7.86
N LEU A 27 -2.56 -5.29 -8.83
CA LEU A 27 -3.71 -4.41 -8.96
C LEU A 27 -5.02 -5.18 -9.23
N GLU A 28 -4.96 -6.27 -10.01
CA GLU A 28 -6.11 -7.15 -10.24
C GLU A 28 -6.53 -7.89 -8.96
N VAL A 29 -5.59 -8.44 -8.22
CA VAL A 29 -5.86 -9.07 -6.91
C VAL A 29 -6.42 -8.04 -5.92
N PHE A 30 -5.83 -6.85 -5.86
CA PHE A 30 -6.33 -5.77 -5.03
C PHE A 30 -7.78 -5.42 -5.37
N LYS A 31 -8.09 -5.29 -6.64
CA LYS A 31 -9.46 -5.02 -7.10
C LYS A 31 -10.44 -6.14 -6.71
N LEU A 32 -10.02 -7.40 -6.82
CA LEU A 32 -10.83 -8.54 -6.40
C LEU A 32 -11.14 -8.47 -4.90
N LEU A 33 -10.13 -8.25 -4.06
CA LEU A 33 -10.29 -8.15 -2.61
C LEU A 33 -11.17 -6.97 -2.19
N VAL A 34 -11.00 -5.81 -2.83
CA VAL A 34 -11.84 -4.62 -2.54
C VAL A 34 -13.30 -4.82 -2.95
N ASN A 35 -13.59 -5.70 -3.89
CA ASN A 35 -14.96 -6.00 -4.35
C ASN A 35 -15.50 -7.34 -3.77
N ASP A 36 -14.78 -7.98 -2.87
CA ASP A 36 -15.22 -9.22 -2.26
C ASP A 36 -16.37 -8.95 -1.28
N SER A 37 -17.53 -9.53 -1.58
CA SER A 37 -18.72 -9.42 -0.72
C SER A 37 -18.53 -10.11 0.63
N THR A 38 -17.75 -11.20 0.68
CA THR A 38 -17.51 -11.95 1.93
C THR A 38 -16.73 -11.14 2.95
N MET A 39 -15.75 -10.34 2.50
CA MET A 39 -15.06 -9.41 3.39
C MET A 39 -16.02 -8.36 3.97
N PHE A 40 -16.94 -7.84 3.14
CA PHE A 40 -17.93 -6.86 3.60
C PHE A 40 -18.92 -7.43 4.60
N ASP A 41 -19.40 -8.62 4.33
CA ASP A 41 -20.36 -9.29 5.19
C ASP A 41 -19.72 -9.60 6.55
N ASP A 42 -18.48 -10.12 6.58
CA ASP A 42 -17.74 -10.37 7.82
C ASP A 42 -17.45 -9.09 8.61
N VAL A 43 -16.95 -8.04 7.94
CA VAL A 43 -16.67 -6.75 8.59
C VAL A 43 -17.96 -6.13 9.14
N SER A 44 -19.06 -6.17 8.38
CA SER A 44 -20.36 -5.65 8.82
C SER A 44 -20.91 -6.42 10.01
N ASP A 45 -20.82 -7.75 10.00
CA ASP A 45 -21.25 -8.59 11.11
C ASP A 45 -20.45 -8.29 12.39
N ARG A 46 -19.13 -8.15 12.28
CA ARG A 46 -18.25 -7.78 13.40
C ARG A 46 -18.60 -6.42 13.99
N ILE A 47 -18.88 -5.42 13.15
CA ILE A 47 -19.32 -4.10 13.62
C ILE A 47 -20.61 -4.21 14.43
N GLN A 48 -21.59 -4.96 13.91
CA GLN A 48 -22.91 -5.10 14.54
C GLN A 48 -22.86 -5.94 15.82
N THR A 49 -22.19 -7.08 15.78
CA THR A 49 -22.19 -8.04 16.88
C THR A 49 -21.20 -7.70 17.98
N GLN A 50 -20.04 -7.14 17.64
CA GLN A 50 -18.98 -6.79 18.60
C GLN A 50 -18.97 -5.31 18.98
N GLN A 51 -19.84 -4.48 18.37
CA GLN A 51 -19.93 -3.03 18.66
C GLN A 51 -18.58 -2.31 18.54
N ILE A 52 -17.78 -2.68 17.52
CA ILE A 52 -16.46 -2.11 17.22
C ILE A 52 -16.55 -1.20 16.00
N ASN A 53 -15.57 -0.30 15.84
CA ASN A 53 -15.48 0.54 14.66
C ASN A 53 -14.99 -0.25 13.43
N VAL A 54 -15.15 0.35 12.25
CA VAL A 54 -14.82 -0.29 10.97
C VAL A 54 -13.33 -0.59 10.84
N GLU A 55 -12.46 0.28 11.32
CA GLU A 55 -11.00 0.10 11.27
C GLU A 55 -10.58 -1.13 12.08
N TRP A 56 -11.16 -1.30 13.27
CA TRP A 56 -10.89 -2.47 14.11
C TRP A 56 -11.49 -3.75 13.55
N ALA A 57 -12.68 -3.67 12.93
CA ALA A 57 -13.29 -4.82 12.26
C ALA A 57 -12.43 -5.29 11.07
N LEU A 58 -11.89 -4.36 10.26
CA LEU A 58 -10.94 -4.66 9.19
C LEU A 58 -9.65 -5.28 9.72
N GLN A 59 -9.13 -4.77 10.85
CA GLN A 59 -7.93 -5.32 11.47
C GLN A 59 -8.15 -6.78 11.92
N LYS A 60 -9.29 -7.07 12.56
CA LYS A 60 -9.63 -8.44 12.97
C LYS A 60 -9.81 -9.38 11.78
N HIS A 61 -10.44 -8.90 10.71
CA HIS A 61 -10.56 -9.66 9.47
C HIS A 61 -9.19 -10.02 8.90
N LEU A 62 -8.27 -9.05 8.85
CA LEU A 62 -6.89 -9.27 8.43
C LEU A 62 -6.18 -10.31 9.29
N GLU A 63 -6.28 -10.21 10.61
CA GLU A 63 -5.65 -11.17 11.54
C GLU A 63 -6.12 -12.60 11.31
N ASP A 64 -7.41 -12.79 11.04
CA ASP A 64 -7.97 -14.12 10.78
C ASP A 64 -7.55 -14.62 9.39
N MET A 65 -7.48 -13.77 8.38
CA MET A 65 -6.93 -14.13 7.09
C MET A 65 -5.46 -14.54 7.20
N LEU A 66 -4.62 -13.77 7.90
CA LEU A 66 -3.20 -14.09 8.08
C LEU A 66 -3.02 -15.45 8.79
N LYS A 67 -3.80 -15.75 9.84
CA LYS A 67 -3.77 -17.07 10.49
C LYS A 67 -4.12 -18.20 9.52
N LEU A 68 -5.07 -17.95 8.61
CA LEU A 68 -5.43 -18.93 7.58
C LEU A 68 -4.25 -19.14 6.63
N PHE A 69 -3.61 -18.06 6.16
CA PHE A 69 -2.43 -18.14 5.27
C PHE A 69 -1.25 -18.83 5.94
N ASP A 70 -0.97 -18.54 7.22
CA ASP A 70 0.10 -19.19 7.99
C ASP A 70 -0.14 -20.71 8.17
N SER A 71 -1.41 -21.13 8.12
CA SER A 71 -1.77 -22.56 8.18
C SER A 71 -1.56 -23.30 6.84
N LEU A 72 -1.38 -22.56 5.74
CA LEU A 72 -1.15 -23.14 4.42
C LEU A 72 0.35 -23.45 4.24
N THR A 73 0.65 -24.65 3.77
CA THR A 73 2.03 -25.10 3.53
C THR A 73 2.61 -24.59 2.21
N ASP A 74 1.85 -23.78 1.47
CA ASP A 74 2.23 -23.26 0.16
C ASP A 74 2.99 -21.94 0.30
N ALA A 75 4.30 -21.98 -0.01
CA ALA A 75 5.19 -20.82 0.05
C ALA A 75 4.73 -19.65 -0.85
N TYR A 76 4.07 -19.95 -1.98
CA TYR A 76 3.54 -18.92 -2.88
C TYR A 76 2.40 -18.12 -2.23
N LEU A 77 1.56 -18.79 -1.46
CA LEU A 77 0.47 -18.13 -0.73
C LEU A 77 1.02 -17.29 0.45
N ALA A 78 2.06 -17.80 1.13
CA ALA A 78 2.70 -17.04 2.20
C ALA A 78 3.30 -15.70 1.71
N GLU A 79 3.90 -15.68 0.51
CA GLU A 79 4.39 -14.43 -0.12
C GLU A 79 3.27 -13.43 -0.46
N ARG A 80 2.01 -13.92 -0.59
CA ARG A 80 0.84 -13.07 -0.88
C ARG A 80 0.19 -12.46 0.35
N SER A 81 0.57 -12.87 1.55
CA SER A 81 0.04 -12.30 2.78
C SER A 81 0.31 -10.80 2.90
N ASP A 82 1.48 -10.35 2.46
CA ASP A 82 1.85 -8.93 2.44
C ASP A 82 0.92 -8.09 1.54
N ASP A 83 0.50 -8.65 0.40
CA ASP A 83 -0.44 -7.98 -0.51
C ASP A 83 -1.78 -7.68 0.19
N ILE A 84 -2.27 -8.64 1.00
CA ILE A 84 -3.52 -8.48 1.75
C ILE A 84 -3.37 -7.44 2.85
N VAL A 85 -2.24 -7.45 3.57
CA VAL A 85 -1.91 -6.41 4.56
C VAL A 85 -1.99 -5.03 3.92
N HIS A 86 -1.39 -4.84 2.76
CA HIS A 86 -1.42 -3.57 2.03
C HIS A 86 -2.84 -3.16 1.61
N VAL A 87 -3.67 -4.11 1.17
CA VAL A 87 -5.07 -3.84 0.81
C VAL A 87 -5.86 -3.33 2.00
N ILE A 88 -5.83 -4.04 3.12
CA ILE A 88 -6.59 -3.67 4.33
C ILE A 88 -6.10 -2.33 4.88
N ARG A 89 -4.78 -2.13 4.96
CA ARG A 89 -4.19 -0.86 5.37
C ARG A 89 -4.66 0.29 4.49
N ARG A 90 -4.69 0.08 3.18
CA ARG A 90 -5.18 1.07 2.23
C ARG A 90 -6.65 1.45 2.48
N LEU A 91 -7.50 0.47 2.79
CA LEU A 91 -8.89 0.72 3.14
C LEU A 91 -9.00 1.53 4.45
N GLN A 92 -8.19 1.22 5.46
CA GLN A 92 -8.14 1.96 6.72
C GLN A 92 -7.68 3.41 6.52
N GLU A 93 -6.64 3.66 5.72
CA GLU A 93 -6.15 4.99 5.38
C GLU A 93 -7.21 5.85 4.66
N GLU A 94 -8.02 5.24 3.77
CA GLU A 94 -9.10 5.95 3.09
C GLU A 94 -10.22 6.31 4.07
N LEU A 95 -10.54 5.43 5.02
CA LEU A 95 -11.56 5.67 6.04
C LEU A 95 -11.16 6.75 7.02
N THR A 96 -9.90 6.77 7.46
CA THR A 96 -9.36 7.76 8.40
C THR A 96 -9.02 9.11 7.74
N GLY A 97 -8.97 9.15 6.42
CA GLY A 97 -8.54 10.33 5.67
C GLY A 97 -7.04 10.65 5.79
N GLU A 98 -6.24 9.74 6.34
CA GLU A 98 -4.79 9.92 6.46
C GLU A 98 -4.12 10.15 5.12
N ARG A 99 -4.57 9.45 4.09
CA ARG A 99 -4.04 9.63 2.73
C ARG A 99 -4.21 11.05 2.22
N ARG A 100 -5.34 11.71 2.47
CA ARG A 100 -5.54 13.10 2.06
C ARG A 100 -4.51 14.03 2.69
N LYS A 101 -4.14 13.78 3.95
CA LYS A 101 -3.10 14.55 4.64
C LYS A 101 -1.72 14.34 4.01
N ILE A 102 -1.40 13.11 3.61
CA ILE A 102 -0.15 12.80 2.89
C ILE A 102 -0.17 13.49 1.53
N GLN A 103 -1.27 13.39 0.79
CA GLN A 103 -1.45 14.05 -0.51
C GLN A 103 -1.25 15.57 -0.42
N GLU A 104 -1.82 16.21 0.59
CA GLU A 104 -1.65 17.66 0.82
C GLU A 104 -0.19 18.02 1.14
N LYS A 105 0.50 17.20 1.94
CA LYS A 105 1.93 17.41 2.23
C LYS A 105 2.80 17.28 0.98
N VAL A 106 2.53 16.28 0.15
CA VAL A 106 3.23 16.02 -1.11
C VAL A 106 2.99 17.17 -2.10
N ARG A 107 1.75 17.64 -2.24
CA ARG A 107 1.42 18.81 -3.11
C ARG A 107 2.12 20.09 -2.70
N ASN A 108 2.38 20.26 -1.41
CA ASN A 108 3.03 21.47 -0.88
C ASN A 108 4.56 21.36 -0.89
N ALA A 109 5.13 20.24 -1.31
CA ALA A 109 6.57 20.08 -1.47
C ALA A 109 7.03 20.86 -2.72
N GLN A 110 7.90 21.86 -2.51
CA GLN A 110 8.36 22.78 -3.57
C GLN A 110 9.75 22.43 -4.12
N SER A 111 10.27 21.23 -3.84
CA SER A 111 11.64 20.84 -4.21
C SER A 111 11.75 19.32 -4.34
N GLU A 112 12.93 18.87 -4.75
CA GLU A 112 13.31 17.46 -4.71
C GLU A 112 12.98 16.83 -3.35
N VAL A 113 12.29 15.69 -3.38
CA VAL A 113 11.78 15.01 -2.17
C VAL A 113 12.37 13.62 -2.05
N ILE A 114 12.89 13.30 -0.86
CA ILE A 114 13.15 11.93 -0.45
C ILE A 114 12.00 11.48 0.44
N LEU A 115 11.30 10.43 0.02
CA LEU A 115 10.23 9.84 0.80
C LEU A 115 10.80 8.87 1.84
N VAL A 116 10.50 9.10 3.12
CA VAL A 116 10.86 8.19 4.21
C VAL A 116 9.60 7.61 4.81
N THR A 117 9.47 6.29 4.80
CA THR A 117 8.27 5.60 5.29
C THR A 117 8.61 4.24 5.90
N ASN A 118 7.66 3.67 6.64
CA ASN A 118 7.83 2.32 7.17
C ASN A 118 7.86 1.27 6.04
N ASP A 119 6.91 1.40 5.10
CA ASP A 119 6.76 0.49 3.96
C ASP A 119 5.99 1.18 2.83
N LEU A 120 6.10 0.67 1.62
CA LEU A 120 5.36 1.16 0.44
C LEU A 120 4.74 0.00 -0.31
N SER A 121 3.45 0.11 -0.56
CA SER A 121 2.77 -0.78 -1.49
C SER A 121 3.04 -0.40 -2.94
N ILE A 122 2.77 -1.32 -3.85
CA ILE A 122 2.79 -1.06 -5.30
C ILE A 122 1.87 0.12 -5.66
N ALA A 123 0.69 0.18 -5.05
CA ALA A 123 -0.28 1.24 -5.27
C ALA A 123 0.23 2.63 -4.83
N ASP A 124 1.00 2.68 -3.73
CA ASP A 124 1.60 3.93 -3.26
C ASP A 124 2.68 4.43 -4.22
N VAL A 125 3.54 3.52 -4.71
CA VAL A 125 4.60 3.90 -5.65
C VAL A 125 4.01 4.39 -6.97
N ILE A 126 3.00 3.69 -7.53
CA ILE A 126 2.32 4.13 -8.76
C ILE A 126 1.70 5.51 -8.54
N TRP A 127 1.00 5.69 -7.43
CA TRP A 127 0.39 6.98 -7.10
C TRP A 127 1.42 8.12 -7.01
N LEU A 128 2.55 7.88 -6.36
CA LEU A 128 3.63 8.87 -6.25
C LEU A 128 4.19 9.27 -7.63
N THR A 129 4.27 8.34 -8.57
CA THR A 129 4.77 8.61 -9.92
C THR A 129 3.76 9.29 -10.84
N GLU A 130 2.47 9.24 -10.51
CA GLU A 130 1.42 9.98 -11.24
C GLU A 130 1.39 11.48 -10.89
N TYR A 131 2.08 11.90 -9.82
CA TYR A 131 2.21 13.30 -9.43
C TYR A 131 3.34 13.96 -10.22
N GLU A 132 2.99 14.58 -11.36
CA GLU A 132 3.94 15.32 -12.21
C GLU A 132 4.64 16.49 -11.48
N GLU A 133 4.02 17.00 -10.41
CA GLU A 133 4.55 18.10 -9.60
C GLU A 133 5.53 17.64 -8.51
N LEU A 134 5.61 16.32 -8.24
CA LEU A 134 6.49 15.76 -7.23
C LEU A 134 7.81 15.31 -7.86
N ASP A 135 8.87 16.00 -7.54
CA ASP A 135 10.23 15.58 -7.88
C ASP A 135 10.75 14.59 -6.83
N LEU A 136 10.31 13.32 -6.96
CA LEU A 136 10.70 12.24 -6.07
C LEU A 136 12.09 11.72 -6.45
N VAL A 137 13.12 12.20 -5.75
CA VAL A 137 14.53 11.86 -6.05
C VAL A 137 15.05 10.65 -5.26
N GLY A 138 14.30 10.14 -4.29
CA GLY A 138 14.70 8.96 -3.53
C GLY A 138 13.61 8.41 -2.61
N ILE A 139 13.78 7.15 -2.21
CA ILE A 139 12.88 6.44 -1.30
C ILE A 139 13.72 5.74 -0.21
N VAL A 140 13.27 5.85 1.05
CA VAL A 140 13.84 5.12 2.18
C VAL A 140 12.70 4.40 2.90
N THR A 141 12.83 3.07 3.10
CA THR A 141 11.85 2.31 3.86
C THR A 141 12.48 1.56 5.04
N GLU A 142 11.76 1.49 6.16
CA GLU A 142 12.19 0.69 7.32
C GLU A 142 12.09 -0.81 7.04
N LYS A 143 11.07 -1.21 6.27
CA LYS A 143 10.84 -2.59 5.85
C LYS A 143 11.32 -2.83 4.42
N GLY A 144 11.31 -4.10 4.04
CA GLY A 144 11.64 -4.56 2.72
C GLY A 144 13.06 -5.09 2.60
N GLY A 145 13.30 -5.76 1.51
CA GLY A 145 14.58 -6.35 1.11
C GLY A 145 14.84 -6.14 -0.38
N PRO A 146 15.90 -6.71 -0.94
CA PRO A 146 16.27 -6.54 -2.35
C PRO A 146 15.19 -6.99 -3.34
N THR A 147 14.31 -7.89 -2.92
CA THR A 147 13.20 -8.43 -3.71
C THR A 147 11.84 -7.83 -3.35
N SER A 148 11.79 -6.85 -2.44
CA SER A 148 10.55 -6.19 -2.05
C SER A 148 9.93 -5.41 -3.22
N HIS A 149 8.63 -5.20 -3.18
CA HIS A 149 7.89 -4.41 -4.17
C HIS A 149 8.51 -3.02 -4.35
N THR A 150 8.87 -2.35 -3.25
CA THR A 150 9.54 -1.04 -3.28
C THR A 150 10.85 -1.10 -4.05
N ALA A 151 11.70 -2.09 -3.79
CA ALA A 151 12.99 -2.22 -4.46
C ALA A 151 12.81 -2.47 -5.97
N LEU A 152 11.92 -3.39 -6.36
CA LEU A 152 11.69 -3.74 -7.76
C LEU A 152 11.08 -2.57 -8.56
N LEU A 153 10.10 -1.88 -7.97
CA LEU A 153 9.46 -0.73 -8.61
C LEU A 153 10.41 0.47 -8.72
N SER A 154 11.17 0.75 -7.67
CA SER A 154 12.14 1.85 -7.68
C SER A 154 13.19 1.66 -8.78
N GLN A 155 13.67 0.43 -8.98
CA GLN A 155 14.54 0.09 -10.11
C GLN A 155 13.86 0.34 -11.46
N THR A 156 12.60 -0.08 -11.60
CA THR A 156 11.83 0.09 -12.84
C THR A 156 11.59 1.55 -13.18
N LEU A 157 11.41 2.38 -12.15
CA LEU A 157 11.14 3.82 -12.26
C LEU A 157 12.41 4.68 -12.23
N PHE A 158 13.57 4.05 -12.09
CA PHE A 158 14.87 4.73 -11.96
C PHE A 158 14.94 5.69 -10.77
N ILE A 159 14.21 5.39 -9.69
CA ILE A 159 14.25 6.16 -8.44
C ILE A 159 15.21 5.45 -7.47
N PRO A 160 16.27 6.11 -6.98
CA PRO A 160 17.13 5.56 -5.95
C PRO A 160 16.34 5.13 -4.71
N ALA A 161 16.55 3.92 -4.22
CA ALA A 161 15.85 3.43 -3.03
C ALA A 161 16.78 2.70 -2.08
N VAL A 162 16.60 2.96 -0.78
CA VAL A 162 17.25 2.22 0.32
C VAL A 162 16.15 1.57 1.14
N VAL A 163 16.16 0.24 1.22
CA VAL A 163 15.12 -0.54 1.90
C VAL A 163 15.69 -1.27 3.12
N GLY A 164 14.84 -1.56 4.11
CA GLY A 164 15.26 -2.29 5.31
C GLY A 164 16.05 -1.45 6.32
N VAL A 165 15.88 -0.14 6.34
CA VAL A 165 16.58 0.78 7.25
C VAL A 165 15.79 0.90 8.56
N ALA A 166 15.96 -0.06 9.45
CA ALA A 166 15.30 -0.06 10.75
C ALA A 166 15.56 1.24 11.53
N GLY A 167 14.50 1.89 12.01
CA GLY A 167 14.58 3.12 12.80
C GLY A 167 14.75 4.41 11.98
N ALA A 168 14.67 4.37 10.65
CA ALA A 168 14.77 5.56 9.79
C ALA A 168 13.80 6.67 10.20
N LEU A 169 12.54 6.32 10.48
CA LEU A 169 11.51 7.29 10.90
C LEU A 169 11.75 7.90 12.28
N SER A 170 12.55 7.25 13.12
CA SER A 170 12.91 7.80 14.42
C SER A 170 14.02 8.85 14.34
N VAL A 171 14.90 8.72 13.35
CA VAL A 171 16.09 9.56 13.15
C VAL A 171 15.81 10.69 12.16
N ILE A 172 15.26 10.36 11.00
CA ILE A 172 15.01 11.34 9.92
C ILE A 172 13.70 12.08 10.18
N LYS A 173 13.76 13.40 10.17
CA LYS A 173 12.61 14.28 10.40
C LYS A 173 12.19 14.98 9.12
N ASN A 174 10.93 15.44 9.08
CA ASN A 174 10.44 16.21 7.95
C ASN A 174 11.32 17.47 7.75
N ASN A 175 11.72 17.69 6.51
CA ASN A 175 12.57 18.80 6.06
C ASN A 175 14.03 18.72 6.53
N ASP A 176 14.53 17.58 6.98
CA ASP A 176 15.98 17.37 7.09
C ASP A 176 16.61 17.49 5.71
N ARG A 177 17.85 18.06 5.65
CA ARG A 177 18.60 18.30 4.42
C ARG A 177 19.90 17.53 4.41
#